data_d7cbde4c921092eafae51dc25fd93282
#
_entry.id   d7cbde4c921092eafae51dc25fd93282
#
_cell.length_a   1.000
_cell.length_b   1.000
_cell.length_c   1.000
_cell.angle_alpha   90.00
_cell.angle_beta   90.00
_cell.angle_gamma   90.00
#
_symmetry.space_group_name_H-M   'P 1'
#
loop_
_entity.id
_entity.type
_entity.pdbx_description
1 polymer ?
#
loop_
_entity_poly.entity_id
_entity_poly.type
_entity_poly.pdbx_seq_one_letter_code
_entity_poly.pdbx_strand_id
1 'polypeptide(L)'
;MRSLRRSPFQRRLAAVAAAAVVLAGAAACGDGSNSIAGQAKRGDNKGYVAGNGQIEVIAPGKRKKPVALEGTTLEGKAWSLSSARGQVVLLNFWGSWCPPCQKELPQLQSAWTRYRAAGAPVQFMGVLQKDSVTSASATAAKFGVRYPSLRDDGGKSLLGLQGKVVTVPTTLVIDKQGRIAARVSGESTETTFRSLVDQMLAEPAT
;
A
#
# COMPACT_ATOMS: atom_id res chain seq x y z
N MET A 1 -57.61 38.45 -27.74
CA MET A 1 -56.40 37.60 -27.32
C MET A 1 -55.78 37.00 -28.58
N ARG A 2 -54.66 37.58 -29.06
CA ARG A 2 -53.96 37.10 -30.29
C ARG A 2 -52.92 36.03 -29.90
N SER A 3 -53.15 34.82 -30.32
CA SER A 3 -52.22 33.69 -30.21
C SER A 3 -51.08 33.88 -31.21
N LEU A 4 -49.83 34.08 -30.69
CA LEU A 4 -48.63 34.15 -31.50
C LEU A 4 -48.19 32.69 -31.87
N ARG A 5 -48.58 32.30 -33.10
CA ARG A 5 -48.05 31.02 -33.68
C ARG A 5 -46.58 31.21 -34.08
N ARG A 6 -45.68 30.57 -33.35
CA ARG A 6 -44.29 30.53 -33.76
C ARG A 6 -44.11 29.70 -35.03
N SER A 7 -43.30 30.22 -35.98
CA SER A 7 -43.08 29.61 -37.28
C SER A 7 -42.32 28.26 -37.12
N PRO A 8 -42.52 27.32 -38.09
CA PRO A 8 -41.85 26.01 -38.04
C PRO A 8 -40.31 26.10 -38.09
N PHE A 9 -39.78 27.23 -38.59
CA PHE A 9 -38.36 27.49 -38.65
C PHE A 9 -37.75 27.74 -37.25
N GLN A 10 -38.46 28.46 -36.38
CA GLN A 10 -38.01 28.69 -34.99
C GLN A 10 -38.05 27.44 -34.12
N ARG A 11 -38.96 26.49 -34.41
CA ARG A 11 -39.00 25.18 -33.72
C ARG A 11 -37.82 24.29 -34.08
N ARG A 12 -37.29 24.34 -35.31
CA ARG A 12 -36.14 23.56 -35.76
C ARG A 12 -34.83 24.08 -35.18
N LEU A 13 -34.66 25.39 -35.02
CA LEU A 13 -33.49 25.99 -34.38
C LEU A 13 -33.41 25.68 -32.88
N ALA A 14 -34.55 25.66 -32.18
CA ALA A 14 -34.59 25.31 -30.76
C ALA A 14 -34.27 23.82 -30.50
N ALA A 15 -34.65 22.92 -31.42
CA ALA A 15 -34.34 21.49 -31.30
C ALA A 15 -32.86 21.17 -31.54
N VAL A 16 -32.17 21.89 -32.42
CA VAL A 16 -30.74 21.72 -32.70
C VAL A 16 -29.90 22.27 -31.54
N ALA A 17 -30.31 23.37 -30.91
CA ALA A 17 -29.61 23.92 -29.74
C ALA A 17 -29.71 23.00 -28.50
N ALA A 18 -30.85 22.32 -28.31
CA ALA A 18 -31.01 21.38 -27.19
C ALA A 18 -30.18 20.09 -27.37
N ALA A 19 -29.99 19.60 -28.59
CA ALA A 19 -29.17 18.42 -28.87
C ALA A 19 -27.67 18.68 -28.68
N ALA A 20 -27.19 19.91 -28.96
CA ALA A 20 -25.79 20.27 -28.76
C ALA A 20 -25.36 20.34 -27.27
N VAL A 21 -26.29 20.70 -26.37
CA VAL A 21 -26.01 20.78 -24.92
C VAL A 21 -25.95 19.40 -24.29
N VAL A 22 -26.66 18.39 -24.81
CA VAL A 22 -26.62 17.00 -24.28
C VAL A 22 -25.36 16.29 -24.68
N LEU A 23 -24.75 16.58 -25.83
CA LEU A 23 -23.51 15.97 -26.27
C LEU A 23 -22.25 16.56 -25.57
N ALA A 24 -22.29 17.76 -25.02
CA ALA A 24 -21.19 18.36 -24.28
C ALA A 24 -21.07 17.84 -22.82
N GLY A 25 -22.11 17.18 -22.29
CA GLY A 25 -22.14 16.63 -20.92
C GLY A 25 -21.54 15.25 -20.78
N ALA A 26 -21.25 14.53 -21.87
CA ALA A 26 -20.74 13.14 -21.82
C ALA A 26 -19.21 13.01 -21.83
N ALA A 27 -18.46 14.12 -21.94
CA ALA A 27 -16.99 14.10 -21.97
C ALA A 27 -16.33 14.31 -20.59
N ALA A 28 -17.10 14.37 -19.50
CA ALA A 28 -16.59 14.60 -18.14
C ALA A 28 -16.45 13.32 -17.29
N CYS A 29 -16.38 12.17 -17.91
CA CYS A 29 -16.12 10.91 -17.19
C CYS A 29 -14.76 10.37 -17.59
N GLY A 30 -13.74 10.55 -16.73
CA GLY A 30 -12.58 9.69 -16.79
C GLY A 30 -11.23 10.36 -16.79
N ASP A 31 -11.02 11.35 -15.92
CA ASP A 31 -9.63 11.65 -15.58
C ASP A 31 -9.15 10.56 -14.58
N GLY A 32 -8.36 9.62 -15.07
CA GLY A 32 -7.69 8.58 -14.26
C GLY A 32 -6.73 9.13 -13.21
N SER A 33 -6.83 10.43 -12.93
CA SER A 33 -6.03 11.18 -11.98
C SER A 33 -6.30 10.81 -10.53
N ASN A 34 -7.45 10.25 -10.20
CA ASN A 34 -7.82 9.78 -8.86
C ASN A 34 -7.67 8.26 -8.66
N SER A 35 -7.17 7.53 -9.65
CA SER A 35 -6.84 6.12 -9.46
C SER A 35 -5.60 5.98 -8.58
N ILE A 36 -5.55 4.88 -7.79
CA ILE A 36 -4.39 4.52 -6.93
C ILE A 36 -3.09 4.55 -7.75
N ALA A 37 -3.13 4.01 -8.98
CA ALA A 37 -2.00 4.01 -9.90
C ALA A 37 -1.63 5.43 -10.41
N GLY A 38 -2.62 6.31 -10.61
CA GLY A 38 -2.40 7.70 -11.03
C GLY A 38 -1.82 8.57 -9.91
N GLN A 39 -2.24 8.33 -8.67
CA GLN A 39 -1.73 9.02 -7.49
C GLN A 39 -0.32 8.55 -7.13
N ALA A 40 -0.05 7.24 -7.24
CA ALA A 40 1.29 6.68 -7.05
C ALA A 40 2.31 7.19 -8.08
N LYS A 41 1.89 7.40 -9.34
CA LYS A 41 2.78 7.93 -10.41
C LYS A 41 3.10 9.41 -10.28
N ARG A 42 2.22 10.22 -9.67
CA ARG A 42 2.41 11.67 -9.58
C ARG A 42 3.18 12.13 -8.36
N GLY A 43 3.35 11.28 -7.34
CA GLY A 43 4.06 11.67 -6.13
C GLY A 43 3.50 12.96 -5.51
N ASP A 44 2.22 13.27 -5.79
CA ASP A 44 1.60 14.45 -5.25
C ASP A 44 1.53 14.30 -3.73
N ASN A 45 2.22 15.14 -3.03
CA ASN A 45 2.44 15.22 -1.58
C ASN A 45 1.17 15.07 -0.69
N LYS A 46 0.07 14.56 -1.22
CA LYS A 46 -1.18 14.43 -0.46
C LYS A 46 -1.17 13.29 0.54
N GLY A 47 -0.17 12.37 0.49
CA GLY A 47 0.07 11.36 1.51
C GLY A 47 -1.11 10.43 1.86
N TYR A 48 -2.19 10.51 1.07
CA TYR A 48 -3.46 9.86 1.39
C TYR A 48 -4.15 9.34 0.12
N VAL A 49 -4.39 8.04 0.07
CA VAL A 49 -5.23 7.41 -0.96
C VAL A 49 -6.45 6.83 -0.26
N ALA A 50 -7.63 7.28 -0.65
CA ALA A 50 -8.89 6.72 -0.17
C ALA A 50 -9.03 5.27 -0.66
N GLY A 51 -9.00 4.32 0.28
CA GLY A 51 -9.15 2.89 0.07
C GLY A 51 -9.34 2.22 1.42
N ASN A 52 -9.44 0.90 1.48
CA ASN A 52 -9.61 0.13 2.73
C ASN A 52 -8.36 0.16 3.65
N GLY A 53 -7.63 1.26 3.68
CA GLY A 53 -6.47 1.50 4.52
C GLY A 53 -5.88 2.86 4.17
N GLN A 54 -5.28 3.54 5.15
CA GLN A 54 -4.55 4.78 4.92
C GLN A 54 -3.19 4.45 4.32
N ILE A 55 -2.91 4.93 3.12
CA ILE A 55 -1.62 4.76 2.44
C ILE A 55 -0.89 6.11 2.46
N GLU A 56 0.31 6.09 3.00
CA GLU A 56 1.24 7.23 2.99
C GLU A 56 2.46 6.84 2.15
N VAL A 57 2.77 7.61 1.10
CA VAL A 57 4.02 7.48 0.33
C VAL A 57 4.88 8.70 0.61
N ILE A 58 6.13 8.49 1.00
CA ILE A 58 7.07 9.53 1.38
C ILE A 58 8.06 9.73 0.23
N ALA A 59 8.04 10.92 -0.37
CA ALA A 59 8.97 11.27 -1.43
C ALA A 59 10.44 11.13 -0.96
N PRO A 60 11.39 10.71 -1.81
CA PRO A 60 12.78 10.40 -1.41
C PRO A 60 13.45 11.49 -0.59
N GLY A 61 13.28 12.76 -0.96
CA GLY A 61 13.84 13.93 -0.25
C GLY A 61 13.14 14.28 1.07
N LYS A 62 12.03 13.62 1.42
CA LYS A 62 11.30 13.81 2.66
C LYS A 62 11.44 12.64 3.64
N ARG A 63 12.09 11.56 3.23
CA ARG A 63 12.35 10.41 4.10
C ARG A 63 13.34 10.78 5.18
N LYS A 64 13.03 10.35 6.41
CA LYS A 64 13.94 10.53 7.55
C LYS A 64 15.14 9.59 7.45
N LYS A 65 16.02 9.62 8.46
CA LYS A 65 17.17 8.72 8.56
C LYS A 65 16.74 7.24 8.48
N PRO A 66 17.64 6.34 8.06
CA PRO A 66 17.40 4.90 8.11
C PRO A 66 16.92 4.45 9.48
N VAL A 67 15.97 3.53 9.50
CA VAL A 67 15.46 2.93 10.74
C VAL A 67 16.26 1.69 11.11
N ALA A 68 16.28 1.36 12.40
CA ALA A 68 16.83 0.14 12.93
C ALA A 68 15.69 -0.78 13.35
N LEU A 69 15.81 -2.05 12.97
CA LEU A 69 14.96 -3.15 13.42
C LEU A 69 15.79 -4.41 13.42
N GLU A 70 15.80 -5.11 14.52
CA GLU A 70 16.47 -6.41 14.67
C GLU A 70 15.66 -7.30 15.58
N GLY A 71 15.88 -8.60 15.50
CA GLY A 71 15.18 -9.55 16.35
C GLY A 71 15.48 -10.99 15.96
N THR A 72 14.76 -11.90 16.61
CA THR A 72 14.81 -13.34 16.34
C THR A 72 13.56 -13.77 15.63
N THR A 73 13.67 -14.53 14.54
CA THR A 73 12.50 -15.05 13.82
C THR A 73 11.78 -16.14 14.60
N LEU A 74 10.58 -16.53 14.15
CA LEU A 74 9.83 -17.65 14.74
C LEU A 74 10.66 -18.94 14.77
N GLU A 75 11.52 -19.14 13.77
CA GLU A 75 12.41 -20.29 13.63
C GLU A 75 13.72 -20.17 14.44
N GLY A 76 13.88 -19.10 15.22
CA GLY A 76 15.04 -18.89 16.08
C GLY A 76 16.27 -18.27 15.39
N LYS A 77 16.14 -17.76 14.17
CA LYS A 77 17.24 -17.12 13.42
C LYS A 77 17.31 -15.63 13.74
N ALA A 78 18.52 -15.11 13.95
CA ALA A 78 18.73 -13.67 14.06
C ALA A 78 18.51 -12.98 12.71
N TRP A 79 17.91 -11.81 12.73
CA TRP A 79 17.73 -10.96 11.56
C TRP A 79 17.85 -9.48 11.94
N SER A 80 18.38 -8.67 11.02
CA SER A 80 18.42 -7.22 11.17
C SER A 80 18.12 -6.53 9.85
N LEU A 81 17.45 -5.38 9.90
CA LEU A 81 17.16 -4.56 8.72
C LEU A 81 18.47 -4.03 8.07
N SER A 82 19.52 -3.86 8.85
CA SER A 82 20.81 -3.42 8.32
C SER A 82 21.44 -4.44 7.37
N SER A 83 21.16 -5.73 7.53
CA SER A 83 21.65 -6.79 6.61
C SER A 83 20.91 -6.81 5.28
N ALA A 84 19.80 -6.10 5.15
CA ALA A 84 18.98 -5.99 3.94
C ALA A 84 19.24 -4.71 3.14
N ARG A 85 20.33 -3.98 3.41
CA ARG A 85 20.70 -2.80 2.62
C ARG A 85 20.85 -3.14 1.14
N GLY A 86 20.42 -2.23 0.27
CA GLY A 86 20.38 -2.45 -1.17
C GLY A 86 19.12 -3.17 -1.66
N GLN A 87 18.32 -3.72 -0.75
CA GLN A 87 17.04 -4.36 -1.07
C GLN A 87 15.87 -3.50 -0.58
N VAL A 88 14.72 -3.66 -1.21
CA VAL A 88 13.44 -3.15 -0.69
C VAL A 88 12.93 -4.13 0.36
N VAL A 89 12.52 -3.63 1.53
CA VAL A 89 11.98 -4.50 2.59
C VAL A 89 10.54 -4.13 2.89
N LEU A 90 9.64 -5.12 2.83
CA LEU A 90 8.27 -4.97 3.30
C LEU A 90 8.17 -5.55 4.71
N LEU A 91 7.88 -4.67 5.69
CA LEU A 91 7.67 -5.02 7.09
C LEU A 91 6.16 -5.04 7.38
N ASN A 92 5.60 -6.20 7.72
CA ASN A 92 4.19 -6.34 8.08
C ASN A 92 4.06 -6.58 9.58
N PHE A 93 3.43 -5.65 10.29
CA PHE A 93 3.14 -5.73 11.73
C PHE A 93 1.77 -6.39 11.92
N TRP A 94 1.75 -7.55 12.59
CA TRP A 94 0.58 -8.39 12.68
C TRP A 94 0.49 -9.19 13.98
N GLY A 95 -0.65 -9.83 14.22
CA GLY A 95 -0.85 -10.81 15.29
C GLY A 95 -1.91 -11.83 14.89
N SER A 96 -1.81 -13.05 15.43
CA SER A 96 -2.76 -14.14 15.18
C SER A 96 -4.18 -13.82 15.66
N TRP A 97 -4.30 -12.98 16.67
CA TRP A 97 -5.54 -12.50 17.26
C TRP A 97 -6.25 -11.40 16.45
N CYS A 98 -5.63 -10.91 15.37
CA CYS A 98 -6.10 -9.76 14.59
C CYS A 98 -6.83 -10.23 13.32
N PRO A 99 -8.18 -10.20 13.24
CA PRO A 99 -8.90 -10.66 12.05
C PRO A 99 -8.53 -9.95 10.74
N PRO A 100 -8.38 -8.62 10.67
CA PRO A 100 -7.93 -7.97 9.44
C PRO A 100 -6.51 -8.37 9.05
N CYS A 101 -5.61 -8.65 10.03
CA CYS A 101 -4.28 -9.19 9.71
C CYS A 101 -4.38 -10.55 9.01
N GLN A 102 -5.24 -11.45 9.52
CA GLN A 102 -5.45 -12.76 8.91
C GLN A 102 -5.94 -12.68 7.46
N LYS A 103 -6.78 -11.68 7.13
CA LYS A 103 -7.29 -11.47 5.77
C LYS A 103 -6.19 -11.03 4.80
N GLU A 104 -5.22 -10.24 5.25
CA GLU A 104 -4.15 -9.75 4.37
C GLU A 104 -2.98 -10.74 4.22
N LEU A 105 -2.80 -11.71 5.13
CA LEU A 105 -1.70 -12.68 5.05
C LEU A 105 -1.61 -13.41 3.70
N PRO A 106 -2.71 -13.92 3.09
CA PRO A 106 -2.66 -14.52 1.76
C PRO A 106 -2.24 -13.54 0.67
N GLN A 107 -2.63 -12.27 0.78
CA GLN A 107 -2.27 -11.21 -0.16
C GLN A 107 -0.76 -10.92 -0.13
N LEU A 108 -0.21 -10.82 1.07
CA LEU A 108 1.23 -10.66 1.29
C LEU A 108 2.00 -11.88 0.80
N GLN A 109 1.51 -13.10 1.08
CA GLN A 109 2.13 -14.33 0.62
C GLN A 109 2.17 -14.40 -0.91
N SER A 110 1.10 -14.01 -1.58
CA SER A 110 1.04 -13.96 -3.06
C SER A 110 2.08 -12.98 -3.61
N ALA A 111 2.14 -11.76 -3.08
CA ALA A 111 3.14 -10.76 -3.46
C ALA A 111 4.57 -11.28 -3.23
N TRP A 112 4.85 -11.85 -2.07
CA TRP A 112 6.16 -12.43 -1.75
C TRP A 112 6.58 -13.52 -2.73
N THR A 113 5.66 -14.45 -3.03
CA THR A 113 5.92 -15.55 -3.97
C THR A 113 6.33 -15.02 -5.34
N ARG A 114 5.68 -13.97 -5.83
CA ARG A 114 6.03 -13.33 -7.12
C ARG A 114 7.44 -12.75 -7.11
N TYR A 115 7.80 -11.96 -6.10
CA TYR A 115 9.13 -11.34 -6.03
C TYR A 115 10.22 -12.40 -5.88
N ARG A 116 9.96 -13.43 -5.08
CA ARG A 116 10.90 -14.55 -4.93
C ARG A 116 11.11 -15.31 -6.24
N ALA A 117 10.03 -15.60 -6.98
CA ALA A 117 10.12 -16.29 -8.27
C ALA A 117 10.86 -15.44 -9.33
N ALA A 118 10.73 -14.11 -9.26
CA ALA A 118 11.42 -13.18 -10.14
C ALA A 118 12.89 -12.91 -9.75
N GLY A 119 13.38 -13.44 -8.61
CA GLY A 119 14.71 -13.12 -8.09
C GLY A 119 14.89 -11.63 -7.75
N ALA A 120 13.80 -10.90 -7.50
CA ALA A 120 13.83 -9.48 -7.24
C ALA A 120 14.54 -9.18 -5.89
N PRO A 121 15.27 -8.06 -5.77
CA PRO A 121 15.93 -7.66 -4.52
C PRO A 121 14.92 -7.12 -3.50
N VAL A 122 14.03 -7.99 -3.04
CA VAL A 122 12.95 -7.69 -2.11
C VAL A 122 12.95 -8.71 -0.97
N GLN A 123 12.83 -8.22 0.25
CA GLN A 123 12.58 -9.07 1.43
C GLN A 123 11.21 -8.74 2.04
N PHE A 124 10.52 -9.76 2.53
CA PHE A 124 9.34 -9.63 3.36
C PHE A 124 9.69 -10.14 4.76
N MET A 125 9.24 -9.39 5.77
CA MET A 125 9.42 -9.75 7.17
C MET A 125 8.15 -9.38 7.95
N GLY A 126 7.51 -10.37 8.55
CA GLY A 126 6.49 -10.15 9.55
C GLY A 126 7.12 -9.65 10.86
N VAL A 127 6.38 -8.89 11.65
CA VAL A 127 6.79 -8.46 12.99
C VAL A 127 5.61 -8.68 13.93
N LEU A 128 5.72 -9.65 14.80
CA LEU A 128 4.65 -9.99 15.74
C LEU A 128 4.38 -8.88 16.74
N GLN A 129 3.12 -8.72 17.09
CA GLN A 129 2.68 -7.76 18.09
C GLN A 129 1.76 -8.45 19.10
N LYS A 130 2.18 -8.48 20.37
CA LYS A 130 1.42 -9.02 21.51
C LYS A 130 0.91 -10.45 21.25
N ASP A 131 1.82 -11.31 20.77
CA ASP A 131 1.44 -12.65 20.33
C ASP A 131 2.51 -13.69 20.68
N SER A 132 2.10 -14.94 20.83
CA SER A 132 2.99 -16.05 21.10
C SER A 132 3.54 -16.67 19.81
N VAL A 133 4.75 -17.23 19.89
CA VAL A 133 5.35 -18.00 18.78
C VAL A 133 4.42 -19.12 18.32
N THR A 134 3.79 -19.83 19.27
CA THR A 134 2.90 -20.97 18.96
C THR A 134 1.67 -20.51 18.16
N SER A 135 0.95 -19.48 18.64
CA SER A 135 -0.26 -18.98 17.98
C SER A 135 0.07 -18.39 16.60
N ALA A 136 1.15 -17.61 16.52
CA ALA A 136 1.61 -17.02 15.27
C ALA A 136 2.01 -18.08 14.24
N SER A 137 2.79 -19.10 14.64
CA SER A 137 3.18 -20.19 13.74
C SER A 137 2.00 -20.99 13.23
N ALA A 138 1.02 -21.30 14.09
CA ALA A 138 -0.20 -21.98 13.71
C ALA A 138 -1.01 -21.14 12.69
N THR A 139 -1.11 -19.83 12.93
CA THR A 139 -1.81 -18.91 12.02
C THR A 139 -1.07 -18.77 10.69
N ALA A 140 0.24 -18.61 10.71
CA ALA A 140 1.06 -18.55 9.49
C ALA A 140 0.89 -19.83 8.66
N ALA A 141 0.94 -21.01 9.29
CA ALA A 141 0.70 -22.29 8.61
C ALA A 141 -0.70 -22.38 8.01
N LYS A 142 -1.74 -21.98 8.77
CA LYS A 142 -3.14 -21.97 8.30
C LYS A 142 -3.33 -21.15 7.03
N PHE A 143 -2.66 -20.00 6.92
CA PHE A 143 -2.77 -19.10 5.76
C PHE A 143 -1.64 -19.31 4.72
N GLY A 144 -0.82 -20.34 4.87
CA GLY A 144 0.24 -20.70 3.94
C GLY A 144 1.39 -19.68 3.86
N VAL A 145 1.58 -18.87 4.89
CA VAL A 145 2.65 -17.86 4.97
C VAL A 145 4.01 -18.56 5.07
N ARG A 146 4.94 -18.15 4.20
CA ARG A 146 6.30 -18.71 4.14
C ARG A 146 7.41 -17.68 4.26
N TYR A 147 7.09 -16.38 4.20
CA TYR A 147 8.08 -15.37 4.56
C TYR A 147 8.27 -15.34 6.08
N PRO A 148 9.47 -15.04 6.56
CA PRO A 148 9.78 -15.10 8.00
C PRO A 148 9.05 -14.01 8.78
N SER A 149 8.86 -14.25 10.08
CA SER A 149 8.35 -13.26 11.03
C SER A 149 9.25 -13.17 12.25
N LEU A 150 9.54 -11.95 12.71
CA LEU A 150 10.19 -11.70 13.99
C LEU A 150 9.23 -11.96 15.14
N ARG A 151 9.76 -12.50 16.25
CA ARG A 151 9.00 -12.68 17.50
C ARG A 151 8.63 -11.32 18.08
N ASP A 152 7.57 -11.30 18.86
CA ASP A 152 7.27 -10.15 19.72
C ASP A 152 8.35 -9.99 20.78
N ASP A 153 8.88 -8.79 20.90
CA ASP A 153 9.92 -8.39 21.84
C ASP A 153 9.42 -7.45 22.94
N GLY A 154 8.08 -7.41 23.14
CA GLY A 154 7.43 -6.48 24.05
C GLY A 154 7.36 -5.05 23.50
N GLY A 155 7.41 -4.91 22.18
CA GLY A 155 7.30 -3.63 21.49
C GLY A 155 8.59 -2.84 21.36
N LYS A 156 9.74 -3.38 21.75
CA LYS A 156 11.05 -2.73 21.59
C LYS A 156 11.35 -2.39 20.14
N SER A 157 11.01 -3.28 19.23
CA SER A 157 11.16 -3.09 17.78
C SER A 157 10.41 -1.85 17.25
N LEU A 158 9.35 -1.42 17.92
CA LEU A 158 8.57 -0.24 17.50
C LEU A 158 9.28 1.08 17.75
N LEU A 159 10.18 1.14 18.75
CA LEU A 159 10.85 2.37 19.16
C LEU A 159 11.70 2.98 18.04
N GLY A 160 12.34 2.12 17.22
CA GLY A 160 13.16 2.55 16.08
C GLY A 160 12.37 3.01 14.85
N LEU A 161 11.03 2.86 14.83
CA LEU A 161 10.20 3.03 13.64
C LEU A 161 9.52 4.39 13.55
N GLN A 162 10.06 5.40 14.23
CA GLN A 162 9.66 6.81 14.09
C GLN A 162 8.16 7.07 14.34
N GLY A 163 7.51 6.26 15.17
CA GLY A 163 6.08 6.36 15.48
C GLY A 163 5.15 5.96 14.32
N LYS A 164 5.66 5.30 13.29
CA LYS A 164 4.86 4.90 12.12
C LYS A 164 3.99 3.67 12.34
N VAL A 165 4.19 2.92 13.41
CA VAL A 165 3.42 1.73 13.78
C VAL A 165 2.68 1.99 15.09
N VAL A 166 1.38 2.23 15.02
CA VAL A 166 0.51 2.51 16.18
C VAL A 166 -0.59 1.46 16.35
N THR A 167 -0.88 0.68 15.31
CA THR A 167 -1.90 -0.37 15.31
C THR A 167 -1.49 -1.49 14.36
N VAL A 168 -2.21 -2.61 14.42
CA VAL A 168 -2.09 -3.72 13.45
C VAL A 168 -3.40 -3.90 12.70
N PRO A 169 -3.37 -4.30 11.41
CA PRO A 169 -2.16 -4.43 10.63
C PRO A 169 -1.59 -3.06 10.24
N THR A 170 -0.29 -2.98 10.22
CA THR A 170 0.45 -1.87 9.59
C THR A 170 1.54 -2.48 8.73
N THR A 171 1.67 -2.02 7.50
CA THR A 171 2.78 -2.42 6.62
C THR A 171 3.64 -1.21 6.31
N LEU A 172 4.96 -1.35 6.50
CA LEU A 172 5.95 -0.38 6.08
C LEU A 172 6.72 -0.91 4.88
N VAL A 173 6.93 -0.06 3.87
CA VAL A 173 7.88 -0.33 2.79
C VAL A 173 9.13 0.49 3.05
N ILE A 174 10.24 -0.21 3.14
CA ILE A 174 11.56 0.35 3.43
C ILE A 174 12.35 0.38 2.12
N ASP A 175 12.96 1.52 1.82
CA ASP A 175 13.77 1.69 0.62
C ASP A 175 15.15 1.01 0.73
N LYS A 176 15.90 1.00 -0.37
CA LYS A 176 17.24 0.39 -0.48
C LYS A 176 18.26 0.97 0.52
N GLN A 177 18.02 2.21 0.99
CA GLN A 177 18.83 2.87 2.02
C GLN A 177 18.35 2.57 3.44
N GLY A 178 17.26 1.81 3.63
CA GLY A 178 16.70 1.44 4.92
C GLY A 178 15.82 2.54 5.55
N ARG A 179 15.29 3.46 4.75
CA ARG A 179 14.39 4.52 5.22
C ARG A 179 12.94 4.11 4.98
N ILE A 180 12.03 4.54 5.83
CA ILE A 180 10.61 4.34 5.61
C ILE A 180 10.18 5.16 4.39
N ALA A 181 9.72 4.47 3.35
CA ALA A 181 9.31 5.05 2.08
C ALA A 181 7.79 5.04 1.90
N ALA A 182 7.09 4.04 2.45
CA ALA A 182 5.64 4.02 2.47
C ALA A 182 5.10 3.35 3.72
N ARG A 183 3.86 3.67 4.06
CA ARG A 183 3.08 3.07 5.15
C ARG A 183 1.67 2.76 4.67
N VAL A 184 1.18 1.58 5.02
CA VAL A 184 -0.22 1.19 4.90
C VAL A 184 -0.73 0.92 6.32
N SER A 185 -1.79 1.61 6.74
CA SER A 185 -2.48 1.37 8.02
C SER A 185 -3.80 0.69 7.75
N GLY A 186 -4.02 -0.49 8.33
CA GLY A 186 -5.16 -1.35 8.05
C GLY A 186 -4.88 -2.41 6.98
N GLU A 187 -5.85 -3.32 6.78
CA GLU A 187 -5.75 -4.39 5.78
C GLU A 187 -5.62 -3.84 4.36
N SER A 188 -4.90 -4.56 3.50
CA SER A 188 -4.72 -4.15 2.11
C SER A 188 -4.61 -5.34 1.16
N THR A 189 -4.45 -5.06 -0.13
CA THR A 189 -4.44 -6.06 -1.20
C THR A 189 -3.05 -6.33 -1.76
N GLU A 190 -2.87 -7.48 -2.41
CA GLU A 190 -1.65 -7.82 -3.15
C GLU A 190 -1.25 -6.69 -4.11
N THR A 191 -2.22 -6.16 -4.86
CA THR A 191 -1.98 -5.08 -5.84
C THR A 191 -1.40 -3.83 -5.18
N THR A 192 -1.93 -3.45 -4.01
CA THR A 192 -1.41 -2.30 -3.26
C THR A 192 0.02 -2.55 -2.78
N PHE A 193 0.28 -3.70 -2.15
CA PHE A 193 1.62 -4.02 -1.66
C PHE A 193 2.64 -4.05 -2.80
N ARG A 194 2.28 -4.64 -3.93
CA ARG A 194 3.14 -4.68 -5.11
C ARG A 194 3.40 -3.31 -5.69
N SER A 195 2.37 -2.50 -5.87
CA SER A 195 2.53 -1.13 -6.41
C SER A 195 3.53 -0.31 -5.60
N LEU A 196 3.48 -0.41 -4.26
CA LEU A 196 4.40 0.29 -3.38
C LEU A 196 5.83 -0.27 -3.46
N VAL A 197 5.99 -1.60 -3.51
CA VAL A 197 7.30 -2.24 -3.65
C VAL A 197 7.91 -1.95 -5.02
N ASP A 198 7.14 -2.06 -6.10
CA ASP A 198 7.59 -1.80 -7.47
C ASP A 198 8.06 -0.34 -7.64
N GLN A 199 7.35 0.60 -7.00
CA GLN A 199 7.79 2.00 -6.97
C GLN A 199 9.17 2.16 -6.31
N MET A 200 9.42 1.48 -5.19
CA MET A 200 10.71 1.55 -4.50
C MET A 200 11.82 0.80 -5.26
N LEU A 201 11.48 -0.27 -5.97
CA LEU A 201 12.43 -0.98 -6.84
C LEU A 201 12.90 -0.11 -8.00
N ALA A 202 12.01 0.70 -8.57
CA ALA A 202 12.29 1.63 -9.68
C ALA A 202 13.17 2.82 -9.26
N GLU A 203 13.30 3.11 -7.97
CA GLU A 203 14.16 4.19 -7.48
C GLU A 203 15.65 3.81 -7.65
N PRO A 204 16.53 4.78 -8.02
CA PRO A 204 17.95 4.53 -8.10
C PRO A 204 18.52 4.10 -6.73
N ALA A 205 19.52 3.24 -6.75
CA ALA A 205 20.33 2.92 -5.57
C ALA A 205 21.36 4.07 -5.41
N THR A 206 20.96 5.14 -4.71
CA THR A 206 21.86 6.29 -4.39
C THR A 206 22.46 6.10 -3.02
#